data_b8a1d6e3ee0707c08993f40b44fd275c
#
_entry.id   b8a1d6e3ee0707c08993f40b44fd275c
#
_cell.length_a   1.000
_cell.length_b   1.000
_cell.length_c   1.000
_cell.angle_alpha   90.00
_cell.angle_beta   90.00
_cell.angle_gamma   90.00
#
_symmetry.space_group_name_H-M   'P 1'
#
loop_
_entity.id
_entity.type
_entity.pdbx_description
1 polymer ?
#
loop_
_entity_poly.entity_id
_entity_poly.type
_entity_poly.pdbx_seq_one_letter_code
_entity_poly.pdbx_strand_id
1 'polypeptide(L)'
;FDKADKIIKIDLINNRLIPNAMEPRAANADYNPSTEEITLYTTSQNPHLARIIISAFNGVAPENKLRVIAPDVGGGFGSKIYPYAEEVVCSWASKKIERPVKWVADRTESFLSDCHGRDHVTHAELAVKNDGTFLGFKNETIANIGAYASVFATVTPTYLFGPCATGVY
;
A
#
# COMPACT_ATOMS: atom_id res chain seq x y z
N PHE A 1 -25.09 15.33 19.85
CA PHE A 1 -25.23 16.58 19.09
C PHE A 1 -26.25 17.52 19.77
N ASP A 2 -27.36 17.03 20.32
CA ASP A 2 -28.44 17.83 20.92
C ASP A 2 -28.02 18.70 22.10
N LYS A 3 -26.90 18.40 22.75
CA LYS A 3 -26.34 19.16 23.89
C LYS A 3 -25.22 20.13 23.48
N ALA A 4 -24.96 20.25 22.19
CA ALA A 4 -23.92 21.14 21.68
C ALA A 4 -24.40 22.59 21.58
N ASP A 5 -23.54 23.52 21.94
CA ASP A 5 -23.76 24.92 21.70
C ASP A 5 -23.55 25.31 20.23
N LYS A 6 -22.66 24.60 19.56
CA LYS A 6 -22.34 24.77 18.14
C LYS A 6 -22.04 23.41 17.45
N ILE A 7 -22.45 23.34 16.17
CA ILE A 7 -22.05 22.27 15.27
C ILE A 7 -21.20 22.89 14.16
N ILE A 8 -19.94 22.50 14.12
CA ILE A 8 -19.00 22.92 13.08
C ILE A 8 -19.03 21.87 11.99
N LYS A 9 -19.22 22.29 10.74
CA LYS A 9 -19.27 21.41 9.57
C LYS A 9 -18.17 21.76 8.60
N ILE A 10 -17.57 20.73 7.97
CA ILE A 10 -16.56 20.91 6.95
C ILE A 10 -16.71 19.83 5.87
N ASP A 11 -16.56 20.26 4.63
CA ASP A 11 -16.47 19.40 3.46
C ASP A 11 -15.02 19.38 2.97
N LEU A 12 -14.44 18.19 2.86
CA LEU A 12 -13.05 18.00 2.49
C LEU A 12 -12.94 17.13 1.23
N ILE A 13 -12.12 17.57 0.30
CA ILE A 13 -11.72 16.76 -0.86
C ILE A 13 -10.24 16.45 -0.71
N ASN A 14 -9.91 15.18 -0.57
CA ASN A 14 -8.56 14.69 -0.54
C ASN A 14 -8.25 14.03 -1.89
N ASN A 15 -7.63 14.78 -2.79
CA ASN A 15 -7.41 14.36 -4.16
C ASN A 15 -6.58 13.08 -4.25
N ARG A 16 -6.82 12.31 -5.32
CA ARG A 16 -5.97 11.18 -5.68
C ARG A 16 -4.55 11.63 -5.94
N LEU A 17 -3.59 10.93 -5.35
CA LEU A 17 -2.17 11.21 -5.47
C LEU A 17 -1.39 9.93 -5.79
N ILE A 18 -0.35 10.07 -6.62
CA ILE A 18 0.73 9.11 -6.68
C ILE A 18 1.72 9.42 -5.54
N PRO A 19 2.17 8.43 -4.75
CA PRO A 19 3.09 8.65 -3.63
C PRO A 19 4.46 9.20 -4.01
N ASN A 20 4.94 8.91 -5.22
CA ASN A 20 6.15 9.48 -5.82
C ASN A 20 7.39 9.42 -4.91
N ALA A 21 7.72 8.24 -4.41
CA ALA A 21 8.94 8.02 -3.65
C ALA A 21 10.19 8.41 -4.48
N MET A 22 11.23 8.94 -3.82
CA MET A 22 12.47 9.32 -4.49
C MET A 22 13.13 8.13 -5.19
N GLU A 23 13.09 6.96 -4.57
CA GLU A 23 13.49 5.69 -5.17
C GLU A 23 12.29 5.07 -5.89
N PRO A 24 12.32 4.86 -7.23
CA PRO A 24 11.34 4.05 -7.94
C PRO A 24 11.35 2.60 -7.46
N ARG A 25 10.36 1.80 -7.90
CA ARG A 25 10.32 0.37 -7.57
C ARG A 25 11.43 -0.39 -8.26
N ALA A 26 11.97 -1.40 -7.58
CA ALA A 26 12.96 -2.30 -8.14
C ALA A 26 12.78 -3.72 -7.58
N ALA A 27 13.12 -4.71 -8.38
CA ALA A 27 13.15 -6.11 -8.02
C ALA A 27 14.41 -6.77 -8.60
N ASN A 28 15.06 -7.61 -7.82
CA ASN A 28 16.21 -8.41 -8.25
C ASN A 28 16.07 -9.81 -7.64
N ALA A 29 15.74 -10.78 -8.47
CA ALA A 29 15.57 -12.17 -8.06
C ALA A 29 16.76 -13.03 -8.49
N ASP A 30 17.20 -13.88 -7.58
CA ASP A 30 18.28 -14.85 -7.81
C ASP A 30 17.81 -16.26 -7.41
N TYR A 31 17.74 -17.16 -8.38
CA TYR A 31 17.41 -18.56 -8.18
C TYR A 31 18.66 -19.42 -8.11
N ASN A 32 18.75 -20.20 -7.05
CA ASN A 32 19.80 -21.21 -6.90
C ASN A 32 19.29 -22.60 -7.30
N PRO A 33 19.72 -23.17 -8.43
CA PRO A 33 19.24 -24.46 -8.89
C PRO A 33 19.64 -25.66 -8.00
N SER A 34 20.71 -25.53 -7.21
CA SER A 34 21.17 -26.61 -6.32
C SER A 34 20.29 -26.74 -5.07
N THR A 35 19.75 -25.63 -4.55
CA THR A 35 18.88 -25.60 -3.36
C THR A 35 17.41 -25.39 -3.71
N GLU A 36 17.13 -25.05 -4.96
CA GLU A 36 15.80 -24.64 -5.45
C GLU A 36 15.23 -23.41 -4.73
N GLU A 37 16.09 -22.59 -4.16
CA GLU A 37 15.70 -21.39 -3.42
C GLU A 37 15.76 -20.15 -4.31
N ILE A 38 14.83 -19.22 -4.06
CA ILE A 38 14.83 -17.89 -4.67
C ILE A 38 15.10 -16.86 -3.59
N THR A 39 16.07 -15.98 -3.83
CA THR A 39 16.23 -14.75 -3.04
C THR A 39 15.76 -13.57 -3.88
N LEU A 40 14.72 -12.88 -3.41
CA LEU A 40 14.19 -11.66 -4.03
C LEU A 40 14.58 -10.46 -3.19
N TYR A 41 15.39 -9.57 -3.76
CA TYR A 41 15.62 -8.22 -3.23
C TYR A 41 14.62 -7.27 -3.88
N THR A 42 13.85 -6.55 -3.08
CA THR A 42 12.82 -5.63 -3.60
C THR A 42 12.64 -4.40 -2.74
N THR A 43 12.22 -3.31 -3.35
CA THR A 43 11.90 -2.07 -2.66
C THR A 43 10.49 -2.17 -2.05
N SER A 44 10.33 -2.99 -1.04
CA SER A 44 9.03 -3.28 -0.41
C SER A 44 8.92 -2.70 0.99
N GLN A 45 7.71 -2.22 1.34
CA GLN A 45 7.35 -1.88 2.72
C GLN A 45 6.91 -3.12 3.51
N ASN A 46 6.64 -4.23 2.84
CA ASN A 46 6.07 -5.43 3.45
C ASN A 46 6.63 -6.73 2.84
N PRO A 47 7.90 -7.07 3.12
CA PRO A 47 8.54 -8.24 2.54
C PRO A 47 7.87 -9.57 2.94
N HIS A 48 7.26 -9.65 4.13
CA HIS A 48 6.55 -10.85 4.56
C HIS A 48 5.29 -11.10 3.73
N LEU A 49 4.52 -10.05 3.45
CA LEU A 49 3.34 -10.17 2.61
C LEU A 49 3.71 -10.50 1.16
N ALA A 50 4.76 -9.87 0.62
CA ALA A 50 5.28 -10.19 -0.71
C ALA A 50 5.65 -11.67 -0.80
N ARG A 51 6.34 -12.23 0.21
CA ARG A 51 6.68 -13.66 0.29
C ARG A 51 5.42 -14.55 0.22
N ILE A 52 4.42 -14.26 1.05
CA ILE A 52 3.18 -15.04 1.08
C ILE A 52 2.46 -14.98 -0.27
N ILE A 53 2.31 -13.79 -0.86
CA ILE A 53 1.58 -13.62 -2.11
C ILE A 53 2.31 -14.29 -3.28
N ILE A 54 3.62 -14.12 -3.41
CA ILE A 54 4.41 -14.75 -4.48
C ILE A 54 4.38 -16.27 -4.36
N SER A 55 4.39 -16.80 -3.14
CA SER A 55 4.36 -18.26 -2.91
C SER A 55 2.94 -18.83 -3.03
N ALA A 56 2.00 -18.36 -2.22
CA ALA A 56 0.70 -18.99 -2.08
C ALA A 56 -0.26 -18.69 -3.24
N PHE A 57 -0.21 -17.47 -3.79
CA PHE A 57 -1.15 -17.07 -4.84
C PHE A 57 -0.55 -17.17 -6.24
N ASN A 58 0.73 -16.90 -6.42
CA ASN A 58 1.38 -16.97 -7.72
C ASN A 58 2.12 -18.28 -7.99
N GLY A 59 2.36 -19.09 -6.95
CA GLY A 59 2.94 -20.43 -7.09
C GLY A 59 4.37 -20.47 -7.66
N VAL A 60 5.14 -19.39 -7.56
CA VAL A 60 6.49 -19.29 -8.13
C VAL A 60 7.45 -20.24 -7.40
N ALA A 61 7.36 -20.28 -6.08
CA ALA A 61 8.09 -21.20 -5.23
C ALA A 61 7.32 -21.45 -3.92
N PRO A 62 7.52 -22.58 -3.23
CA PRO A 62 7.04 -22.78 -1.89
C PRO A 62 7.58 -21.70 -0.94
N GLU A 63 6.82 -21.32 0.08
CA GLU A 63 7.19 -20.23 1.00
C GLU A 63 8.55 -20.46 1.69
N ASN A 64 8.86 -21.70 2.04
CA ASN A 64 10.14 -22.09 2.63
C ASN A 64 11.34 -22.07 1.65
N LYS A 65 11.07 -21.87 0.36
CA LYS A 65 12.08 -21.73 -0.71
C LYS A 65 12.16 -20.32 -1.27
N LEU A 66 11.40 -19.38 -0.72
CA LEU A 66 11.41 -17.97 -1.12
C LEU A 66 11.84 -17.09 0.04
N ARG A 67 12.98 -16.43 -0.13
CA ARG A 67 13.47 -15.39 0.78
C ARG A 67 13.25 -14.02 0.14
N VAL A 68 12.51 -13.13 0.82
CA VAL A 68 12.30 -11.75 0.38
C VAL A 68 13.05 -10.81 1.30
N ILE A 69 13.87 -9.96 0.72
CA ILE A 69 14.71 -8.99 1.43
C ILE A 69 14.35 -7.59 0.95
N ALA A 70 13.92 -6.74 1.87
CA ALA A 70 13.82 -5.30 1.65
C ALA A 70 15.06 -4.66 2.28
N PRO A 71 16.04 -4.17 1.49
CA PRO A 71 17.16 -3.39 2.00
C PRO A 71 16.70 -1.99 2.44
N ASP A 72 17.62 -1.05 2.62
CA ASP A 72 17.27 0.35 2.86
C ASP A 72 16.46 0.89 1.69
N VAL A 73 15.16 1.14 1.94
CA VAL A 73 14.20 1.55 0.92
C VAL A 73 14.05 3.07 0.92
N GLY A 74 14.22 3.68 -0.26
CA GLY A 74 14.18 5.13 -0.48
C GLY A 74 12.77 5.74 -0.53
N GLY A 75 11.91 5.34 0.39
CA GLY A 75 10.51 5.77 0.50
C GLY A 75 9.53 4.83 -0.18
N GLY A 76 8.31 4.79 0.34
CA GLY A 76 7.23 3.96 -0.20
C GLY A 76 5.87 4.66 -0.11
N PHE A 77 5.57 5.29 1.04
CA PHE A 77 4.37 6.08 1.29
C PHE A 77 3.06 5.36 0.94
N GLY A 78 3.06 4.03 1.10
CA GLY A 78 1.92 3.17 0.80
C GLY A 78 1.98 2.50 -0.57
N SER A 79 2.67 3.03 -1.58
CA SER A 79 2.72 2.40 -2.90
C SER A 79 3.54 1.12 -2.94
N LYS A 80 4.53 0.97 -2.06
CA LYS A 80 5.39 -0.22 -1.99
C LYS A 80 4.91 -1.27 -0.97
N ILE A 81 3.68 -1.17 -0.49
CA ILE A 81 3.05 -2.22 0.33
C ILE A 81 2.58 -3.38 -0.55
N TYR A 82 2.10 -3.07 -1.74
CA TYR A 82 1.54 -4.04 -2.67
C TYR A 82 2.65 -4.86 -3.32
N PRO A 83 2.49 -6.17 -3.50
CA PRO A 83 3.28 -6.93 -4.45
C PRO A 83 2.81 -6.59 -5.88
N TYR A 84 3.76 -6.29 -6.73
CA TYR A 84 3.51 -5.96 -8.13
C TYR A 84 3.91 -7.11 -9.05
N ALA A 85 3.42 -7.06 -10.27
CA ALA A 85 3.69 -8.09 -11.26
C ALA A 85 5.19 -8.27 -11.54
N GLU A 86 5.97 -7.20 -11.48
CA GLU A 86 7.40 -7.21 -11.77
C GLU A 86 8.19 -8.05 -10.74
N GLU A 87 7.80 -8.06 -9.48
CA GLU A 87 8.41 -8.90 -8.45
C GLU A 87 8.16 -10.39 -8.71
N VAL A 88 6.94 -10.71 -9.12
CA VAL A 88 6.52 -12.06 -9.51
C VAL A 88 7.26 -12.51 -10.77
N VAL A 89 7.28 -11.66 -11.79
CA VAL A 89 7.92 -11.96 -13.08
C VAL A 89 9.42 -12.12 -12.93
N CYS A 90 10.12 -11.26 -12.18
CA CYS A 90 11.54 -11.40 -11.92
C CYS A 90 11.85 -12.74 -11.22
N SER A 91 11.05 -13.11 -10.22
CA SER A 91 11.22 -14.36 -9.48
C SER A 91 10.98 -15.58 -10.38
N TRP A 92 9.90 -15.57 -11.15
CA TRP A 92 9.59 -16.62 -12.10
C TRP A 92 10.64 -16.74 -13.22
N ALA A 93 11.05 -15.61 -13.81
CA ALA A 93 12.04 -15.58 -14.88
C ALA A 93 13.41 -16.08 -14.41
N SER A 94 13.85 -15.64 -13.22
CA SER A 94 15.11 -16.13 -12.62
C SER A 94 15.12 -17.64 -12.48
N LYS A 95 14.03 -18.24 -11.98
CA LYS A 95 13.87 -19.69 -11.91
C LYS A 95 13.88 -20.35 -13.29
N LYS A 96 13.23 -19.73 -14.27
CA LYS A 96 13.10 -20.28 -15.63
C LYS A 96 14.43 -20.32 -16.39
N ILE A 97 15.29 -19.32 -16.21
CA ILE A 97 16.57 -19.20 -16.92
C ILE A 97 17.77 -19.59 -16.05
N GLU A 98 17.54 -19.92 -14.78
CA GLU A 98 18.56 -20.26 -13.78
C GLU A 98 19.67 -19.20 -13.65
N ARG A 99 19.26 -17.93 -13.71
CA ARG A 99 20.15 -16.76 -13.60
C ARG A 99 19.44 -15.63 -12.88
N PRO A 100 20.20 -14.72 -12.23
CA PRO A 100 19.61 -13.52 -11.65
C PRO A 100 18.88 -12.67 -12.69
N VAL A 101 17.71 -12.14 -12.31
CA VAL A 101 16.91 -11.24 -13.13
C VAL A 101 16.62 -9.99 -12.32
N LYS A 102 16.96 -8.83 -12.89
CA LYS A 102 16.76 -7.52 -12.28
C LYS A 102 15.87 -6.65 -13.16
N TRP A 103 14.96 -5.95 -12.51
CA TRP A 103 14.15 -4.88 -13.08
C TRP A 103 14.23 -3.64 -12.18
N VAL A 104 14.25 -2.47 -12.79
CA VAL A 104 14.21 -1.17 -12.09
C VAL A 104 13.28 -0.27 -12.88
N ALA A 105 12.24 0.24 -12.24
CA ALA A 105 11.35 1.22 -12.86
C ALA A 105 12.08 2.53 -13.14
N ASP A 106 11.75 3.15 -14.23
CA ASP A 106 12.01 4.57 -14.40
C ASP A 106 10.87 5.41 -13.75
N ARG A 107 11.03 6.72 -13.74
CA ARG A 107 10.03 7.61 -13.13
C ARG A 107 8.71 7.61 -13.90
N THR A 108 8.74 7.47 -15.20
CA THR A 108 7.54 7.40 -16.03
C THR A 108 6.76 6.11 -15.78
N GLU A 109 7.46 4.99 -15.70
CA GLU A 109 6.84 3.71 -15.31
C GLU A 109 6.18 3.79 -13.94
N SER A 110 6.83 4.42 -12.95
CA SER A 110 6.24 4.62 -11.63
C SER A 110 4.95 5.45 -11.69
N PHE A 111 4.92 6.53 -12.47
CA PHE A 111 3.70 7.32 -12.65
C PHE A 111 2.56 6.55 -13.31
N LEU A 112 2.87 5.62 -14.20
CA LEU A 112 1.88 4.84 -14.94
C LEU A 112 1.37 3.61 -14.17
N SER A 113 2.19 3.01 -13.31
CA SER A 113 1.93 1.68 -12.75
C SER A 113 1.83 1.62 -11.22
N ASP A 114 2.35 2.60 -10.49
CA ASP A 114 2.29 2.57 -9.03
C ASP A 114 0.86 2.80 -8.52
N CYS A 115 0.50 2.10 -7.45
CA CYS A 115 -0.78 2.29 -6.79
C CYS A 115 -0.91 3.70 -6.23
N HIS A 116 -1.96 4.39 -6.64
CA HIS A 116 -2.30 5.70 -6.11
C HIS A 116 -2.96 5.57 -4.73
N GLY A 117 -2.91 6.65 -3.96
CA GLY A 117 -3.58 6.75 -2.67
C GLY A 117 -4.62 7.87 -2.65
N ARG A 118 -5.37 7.94 -1.53
CA ARG A 118 -6.33 8.99 -1.21
C ARG A 118 -7.59 8.91 -2.07
N ASP A 119 -8.06 10.04 -2.64
CA ASP A 119 -9.31 10.18 -3.41
C ASP A 119 -10.57 9.98 -2.54
N HIS A 120 -10.65 10.78 -1.49
CA HIS A 120 -11.75 10.77 -0.54
C HIS A 120 -12.51 12.09 -0.58
N VAL A 121 -13.84 12.01 -0.54
CA VAL A 121 -14.73 13.14 -0.24
C VAL A 121 -15.31 12.88 1.15
N THR A 122 -15.10 13.83 2.06
CA THR A 122 -15.47 13.67 3.47
C THR A 122 -16.36 14.83 3.92
N HIS A 123 -17.49 14.50 4.53
CA HIS A 123 -18.34 15.42 5.28
C HIS A 123 -18.11 15.17 6.76
N ALA A 124 -17.60 16.15 7.49
CA ALA A 124 -17.35 16.03 8.91
C ALA A 124 -18.13 17.05 9.72
N GLU A 125 -18.67 16.63 10.85
CA GLU A 125 -19.38 17.48 11.81
C GLU A 125 -18.78 17.28 13.21
N LEU A 126 -18.49 18.39 13.89
CA LEU A 126 -18.02 18.40 15.26
C LEU A 126 -18.99 19.17 16.15
N ALA A 127 -19.53 18.49 17.15
CA ALA A 127 -20.40 19.08 18.16
C ALA A 127 -19.54 19.57 19.32
N VAL A 128 -19.62 20.87 19.65
CA VAL A 128 -18.79 21.53 20.65
C VAL A 128 -19.60 22.39 21.61
N LYS A 129 -19.11 22.56 22.83
CA LYS A 129 -19.59 23.60 23.77
C LYS A 129 -18.84 24.90 23.53
N ASN A 130 -19.42 26.01 24.12
CA ASN A 130 -18.79 27.34 24.03
C ASN A 130 -17.40 27.41 24.68
N ASP A 131 -17.12 26.54 25.65
CA ASP A 131 -15.82 26.43 26.32
C ASP A 131 -14.78 25.59 25.51
N GLY A 132 -15.16 25.08 24.31
CA GLY A 132 -14.30 24.27 23.46
C GLY A 132 -14.38 22.76 23.73
N THR A 133 -15.20 22.30 24.66
CA THR A 133 -15.36 20.86 24.94
C THR A 133 -16.01 20.18 23.74
N PHE A 134 -15.38 19.10 23.24
CA PHE A 134 -15.91 18.25 22.20
C PHE A 134 -16.94 17.28 22.77
N LEU A 135 -18.11 17.23 22.16
CA LEU A 135 -19.23 16.37 22.60
C LEU A 135 -19.50 15.21 21.65
N GLY A 136 -19.15 15.35 20.39
CA GLY A 136 -19.37 14.31 19.40
C GLY A 136 -18.75 14.67 18.06
N PHE A 137 -18.34 13.62 17.35
CA PHE A 137 -17.78 13.72 16.00
C PHE A 137 -18.58 12.80 15.07
N LYS A 138 -18.96 13.33 13.92
CA LYS A 138 -19.59 12.58 12.84
C LYS A 138 -18.75 12.74 11.57
N ASN A 139 -18.47 11.62 10.94
CA ASN A 139 -17.68 11.57 9.71
C ASN A 139 -18.36 10.65 8.70
N GLU A 140 -18.60 11.17 7.50
CA GLU A 140 -19.07 10.40 6.34
C GLU A 140 -18.07 10.58 5.20
N THR A 141 -17.47 9.48 4.77
CA THR A 141 -16.41 9.49 3.75
C THR A 141 -16.78 8.59 2.60
N ILE A 142 -16.76 9.14 1.39
CA ILE A 142 -16.83 8.39 0.14
C ILE A 142 -15.39 8.22 -0.38
N ALA A 143 -14.96 6.97 -0.50
CA ALA A 143 -13.62 6.63 -1.00
C ALA A 143 -13.71 6.06 -2.41
N ASN A 144 -12.98 6.63 -3.35
CA ASN A 144 -12.85 6.09 -4.70
C ASN A 144 -11.73 5.03 -4.73
N ILE A 145 -12.11 3.77 -4.80
CA ILE A 145 -11.16 2.64 -4.83
C ILE A 145 -10.42 2.56 -6.17
N GLY A 146 -10.97 3.15 -7.23
CA GLY A 146 -10.42 3.06 -8.60
C GLY A 146 -10.93 1.84 -9.35
N ALA A 147 -10.35 1.60 -10.54
CA ALA A 147 -10.78 0.55 -11.46
C ALA A 147 -10.40 -0.86 -11.00
N TYR A 148 -9.36 -0.99 -10.20
CA TYR A 148 -8.81 -2.29 -9.78
C TYR A 148 -8.79 -2.40 -8.26
N ALA A 149 -9.50 -3.38 -7.72
CA ALA A 149 -9.42 -3.73 -6.30
C ALA A 149 -8.11 -4.50 -6.04
N SER A 150 -7.06 -3.78 -5.67
CA SER A 150 -5.83 -4.41 -5.18
C SER A 150 -6.03 -4.95 -3.75
N VAL A 151 -5.06 -5.72 -3.25
CA VAL A 151 -5.12 -6.34 -1.91
C VAL A 151 -5.48 -5.35 -0.80
N PHE A 152 -5.02 -4.09 -0.88
CA PHE A 152 -5.25 -3.07 0.15
C PHE A 152 -6.19 -1.94 -0.28
N ALA A 153 -6.70 -1.93 -1.51
CA ALA A 153 -7.53 -0.85 -2.02
C ALA A 153 -8.80 -0.64 -1.19
N THR A 154 -9.41 -1.73 -0.75
CA THR A 154 -10.61 -1.70 0.09
C THR A 154 -10.29 -1.59 1.58
N VAL A 155 -9.16 -2.15 2.02
CA VAL A 155 -8.76 -2.20 3.44
C VAL A 155 -8.37 -0.82 3.96
N THR A 156 -7.67 -0.02 3.15
CA THR A 156 -7.18 1.30 3.57
C THR A 156 -8.33 2.26 3.95
N PRO A 157 -9.36 2.49 3.11
CA PRO A 157 -10.43 3.41 3.46
C PRO A 157 -11.41 2.89 4.50
N THR A 158 -11.47 1.58 4.72
CA THR A 158 -12.41 0.97 5.67
C THR A 158 -11.72 0.61 7.00
N TYR A 159 -10.96 -0.47 7.00
CA TYR A 159 -10.36 -1.04 8.20
C TYR A 159 -9.26 -0.17 8.83
N LEU A 160 -8.45 0.50 8.01
CA LEU A 160 -7.36 1.34 8.53
C LEU A 160 -7.83 2.77 8.83
N PHE A 161 -8.62 3.38 7.95
CA PHE A 161 -9.10 4.76 8.14
C PHE A 161 -10.15 4.86 9.25
N GLY A 162 -11.14 3.96 9.29
CA GLY A 162 -12.24 4.01 10.25
C GLY A 162 -11.79 4.10 11.71
N PRO A 163 -10.96 3.16 12.22
CA PRO A 163 -10.46 3.20 13.59
C PRO A 163 -9.57 4.41 13.91
N CYS A 164 -8.93 5.00 12.90
CA CYS A 164 -8.04 6.15 13.10
C CYS A 164 -8.76 7.51 12.99
N ALA A 165 -10.00 7.53 12.48
CA ALA A 165 -10.70 8.77 12.17
C ALA A 165 -11.01 9.63 13.41
N THR A 166 -11.24 9.00 14.57
CA THR A 166 -11.52 9.69 15.83
C THR A 166 -10.27 10.08 16.60
N GLY A 167 -9.11 9.54 16.26
CA GLY A 167 -7.88 9.79 17.01
C GLY A 167 -7.98 9.31 18.47
N VAL A 168 -7.55 10.15 19.39
CA VAL A 168 -7.54 9.89 20.85
C VAL A 168 -8.72 10.53 21.59
N TYR A 169 -9.67 11.10 20.88
CA TYR A 169 -10.82 11.83 21.44
C TYR A 169 -12.05 10.96 21.58
#